data_92c6fbffc366b21439e124477c826ee1
#
_entry.id   92c6fbffc366b21439e124477c826ee1
#
_cell.length_a   1.000
_cell.length_b   1.000
_cell.length_c   1.000
_cell.angle_alpha   90.00
_cell.angle_beta   90.00
_cell.angle_gamma   90.00
#
_symmetry.space_group_name_H-M   'P 1'
#
loop_
_entity.id
_entity.type
_entity.pdbx_description
1 polymer ?
#
loop_
_entity_poly.entity_id
_entity_poly.type
_entity_poly.pdbx_seq_one_letter_code
_entity_poly.pdbx_strand_id
1 'polypeptide(L)'
;EAAKGHWPEILKHYGLPPVTGKKHFKGECPVCGARGKFRIDDRDGTGTWICVCGSGDGMKLIALTQKRAFHEICAEIDRITGNEYRRDKPPVICTSESLRSRIQRRFSALTSLQGTSGAEYLRSRGIFSLPVEGVRFNSQQNYNGRMFQS
;
A
#
# COMPACT_ATOMS: atom_id res chain seq x y z
N GLU A 1 0.67 9.03 -6.29
CA GLU A 1 0.82 10.51 -6.33
C GLU A 1 0.74 11.07 -7.77
N ALA A 2 1.32 10.41 -8.78
CA ALA A 2 1.30 10.89 -10.18
C ALA A 2 -0.10 11.14 -10.77
N ALA A 3 -1.10 10.36 -10.35
CA ALA A 3 -2.47 10.52 -10.82
C ALA A 3 -3.22 11.70 -10.18
N LYS A 4 -2.68 12.30 -9.11
CA LYS A 4 -3.35 13.38 -8.38
C LYS A 4 -3.50 14.63 -9.26
N GLY A 5 -4.73 15.10 -9.43
CA GLY A 5 -5.05 16.23 -10.30
C GLY A 5 -5.26 15.88 -11.78
N HIS A 6 -4.97 14.63 -12.21
CA HIS A 6 -5.11 14.16 -13.58
C HIS A 6 -6.30 13.21 -13.80
N TRP A 7 -7.11 12.97 -12.77
CA TRP A 7 -8.24 12.04 -12.85
C TRP A 7 -9.24 12.34 -13.96
N PRO A 8 -9.57 13.61 -14.30
CA PRO A 8 -10.45 13.90 -15.42
C PRO A 8 -9.94 13.35 -16.76
N GLU A 9 -8.63 13.48 -17.01
CA GLU A 9 -7.98 12.99 -18.22
C GLU A 9 -7.85 11.48 -18.23
N ILE A 10 -7.44 10.90 -17.09
CA ILE A 10 -7.29 9.46 -16.91
C ILE A 10 -8.62 8.75 -17.13
N LEU A 11 -9.69 9.19 -16.46
CA LEU A 11 -11.02 8.57 -16.60
C LEU A 11 -11.57 8.71 -18.01
N LYS A 12 -11.34 9.86 -18.67
CA LYS A 12 -11.69 10.06 -20.07
C LYS A 12 -10.98 9.08 -21.01
N HIS A 13 -9.69 8.82 -20.76
CA HIS A 13 -8.90 7.84 -21.51
C HIS A 13 -9.52 6.44 -21.47
N TYR A 14 -10.01 6.03 -20.31
CA TYR A 14 -10.66 4.72 -20.11
C TYR A 14 -12.17 4.72 -20.48
N GLY A 15 -12.71 5.81 -21.04
CA GLY A 15 -14.14 5.91 -21.35
C GLY A 15 -15.06 5.88 -20.13
N LEU A 16 -14.54 6.26 -18.97
CA LEU A 16 -15.27 6.28 -17.71
C LEU A 16 -15.99 7.62 -17.49
N PRO A 17 -17.03 7.66 -16.60
CA PRO A 17 -17.75 8.88 -16.32
C PRO A 17 -16.85 10.04 -15.89
N PRO A 18 -17.13 11.26 -16.35
CA PRO A 18 -16.28 12.42 -16.10
C PRO A 18 -16.32 12.85 -14.63
N VAL A 19 -15.17 13.31 -14.13
CA VAL A 19 -15.11 14.09 -12.89
C VAL A 19 -15.39 15.56 -13.22
N THR A 20 -16.46 16.10 -12.65
CA THR A 20 -16.94 17.45 -12.99
C THR A 20 -16.58 18.51 -11.94
N GLY A 21 -15.47 18.40 -11.25
CA GLY A 21 -14.87 19.41 -10.35
C GLY A 21 -15.76 20.16 -9.34
N LYS A 22 -16.89 20.70 -9.73
CA LYS A 22 -17.82 21.46 -8.86
C LYS A 22 -19.01 20.66 -8.34
N LYS A 23 -19.47 19.67 -9.10
CA LYS A 23 -20.58 18.77 -8.70
C LYS A 23 -20.19 17.35 -9.06
N HIS A 24 -20.40 16.44 -8.12
CA HIS A 24 -20.18 15.03 -8.40
C HIS A 24 -21.09 14.53 -9.53
N PHE A 25 -20.54 13.79 -10.47
CA PHE A 25 -21.30 13.13 -11.50
C PHE A 25 -22.30 12.15 -10.87
N LYS A 26 -23.53 12.15 -11.38
CA LYS A 26 -24.56 11.16 -11.06
C LYS A 26 -25.00 10.48 -12.34
N GLY A 27 -24.82 9.17 -12.43
CA GLY A 27 -25.17 8.45 -13.65
C GLY A 27 -25.27 6.96 -13.47
N GLU A 28 -25.11 6.24 -14.56
CA GLU A 28 -25.02 4.80 -14.58
C GLU A 28 -23.64 4.35 -14.09
N CYS A 29 -23.63 3.29 -13.24
CA CYS A 29 -22.40 2.76 -12.70
C CYS A 29 -21.65 1.94 -13.76
N PRO A 30 -20.40 2.24 -14.08
CA PRO A 30 -19.64 1.48 -15.08
C PRO A 30 -19.27 0.05 -14.61
N VAL A 31 -19.43 -0.24 -13.32
CA VAL A 31 -19.14 -1.56 -12.76
C VAL A 31 -20.35 -2.48 -12.76
N CYS A 32 -21.52 -1.98 -12.33
CA CYS A 32 -22.72 -2.82 -12.14
C CYS A 32 -23.94 -2.37 -12.93
N GLY A 33 -23.88 -1.29 -13.72
CA GLY A 33 -24.99 -0.78 -14.50
C GLY A 33 -26.11 -0.10 -13.70
N ALA A 34 -25.98 0.06 -12.37
CA ALA A 34 -27.03 0.67 -11.55
C ALA A 34 -27.20 2.17 -11.91
N ARG A 35 -28.44 2.55 -12.25
CA ARG A 35 -28.76 3.94 -12.65
C ARG A 35 -29.00 4.84 -11.45
N GLY A 36 -28.44 6.05 -11.51
CA GLY A 36 -28.65 7.11 -10.51
C GLY A 36 -28.05 6.84 -9.13
N LYS A 37 -27.31 5.75 -8.97
CA LYS A 37 -26.66 5.36 -7.69
C LYS A 37 -25.15 5.55 -7.70
N PHE A 38 -24.56 5.76 -8.86
CA PHE A 38 -23.15 6.02 -9.02
C PHE A 38 -22.85 7.50 -8.88
N ARG A 39 -21.83 7.83 -8.10
CA ARG A 39 -21.27 9.17 -7.94
C ARG A 39 -19.77 9.09 -8.03
N ILE A 40 -19.14 10.06 -8.65
CA ILE A 40 -17.70 10.22 -8.70
C ILE A 40 -17.33 11.68 -8.48
N ASP A 41 -16.32 11.96 -7.71
CA ASP A 41 -15.71 13.26 -7.55
C ASP A 41 -14.19 13.17 -7.38
N ASP A 42 -13.50 14.31 -7.38
CA ASP A 42 -12.05 14.38 -7.23
C ASP A 42 -11.65 15.42 -6.17
N ARG A 43 -12.46 15.61 -5.12
CA ARG A 43 -12.16 16.58 -4.06
C ARG A 43 -10.79 16.38 -3.44
N ASP A 44 -10.46 15.13 -3.20
CA ASP A 44 -9.21 14.74 -2.53
C ASP A 44 -8.09 14.44 -3.54
N GLY A 45 -8.33 14.64 -4.83
CA GLY A 45 -7.37 14.33 -5.89
C GLY A 45 -7.14 12.83 -6.09
N THR A 46 -8.09 11.98 -5.66
CA THR A 46 -7.99 10.51 -5.75
C THR A 46 -9.00 9.88 -6.70
N GLY A 47 -9.89 10.69 -7.31
CA GLY A 47 -10.97 10.19 -8.16
C GLY A 47 -11.95 9.31 -7.40
N THR A 48 -12.37 9.73 -6.22
CA THR A 48 -13.23 8.95 -5.32
C THR A 48 -14.60 8.68 -5.94
N TRP A 49 -15.06 7.44 -5.84
CA TRP A 49 -16.38 7.04 -6.30
C TRP A 49 -17.15 6.20 -5.28
N ILE A 50 -18.47 6.21 -5.41
CA ILE A 50 -19.39 5.42 -4.60
C ILE A 50 -20.59 4.95 -5.41
N CYS A 51 -21.01 3.72 -5.20
CA CYS A 51 -22.22 3.09 -5.75
C CYS A 51 -22.77 2.04 -4.77
N VAL A 52 -23.96 1.52 -5.04
CA VAL A 52 -24.54 0.39 -4.26
C VAL A 52 -23.69 -0.89 -4.35
N CYS A 53 -22.86 -1.05 -5.41
CA CYS A 53 -21.97 -2.20 -5.58
C CYS A 53 -20.61 -2.02 -4.88
N GLY A 54 -20.32 -0.84 -4.33
CA GLY A 54 -19.06 -0.56 -3.64
C GLY A 54 -18.59 0.87 -3.76
N SER A 55 -17.37 1.09 -3.29
CA SER A 55 -16.71 2.40 -3.31
C SER A 55 -15.20 2.24 -3.40
N GLY A 56 -14.51 3.33 -3.73
CA GLY A 56 -13.06 3.38 -3.80
C GLY A 56 -12.53 4.62 -4.48
N ASP A 57 -11.26 4.56 -4.82
CA ASP A 57 -10.55 5.56 -5.62
C ASP A 57 -10.63 5.27 -7.14
N GLY A 58 -10.08 6.16 -7.94
CA GLY A 58 -10.06 6.01 -9.38
C GLY A 58 -9.29 4.79 -9.86
N MET A 59 -8.21 4.40 -9.18
CA MET A 59 -7.44 3.19 -9.51
C MET A 59 -8.29 1.93 -9.39
N LYS A 60 -9.04 1.82 -8.29
CA LYS A 60 -9.95 0.70 -8.06
C LYS A 60 -11.08 0.67 -9.09
N LEU A 61 -11.60 1.84 -9.48
CA LEU A 61 -12.62 1.93 -10.52
C LEU A 61 -12.12 1.38 -11.86
N ILE A 62 -10.92 1.81 -12.28
CA ILE A 62 -10.29 1.34 -13.51
C ILE A 62 -10.04 -0.17 -13.45
N ALA A 63 -9.48 -0.67 -12.32
CA ALA A 63 -9.21 -2.09 -12.16
C ALA A 63 -10.49 -2.95 -12.29
N LEU A 64 -11.59 -2.52 -11.69
CA LEU A 64 -12.88 -3.22 -11.76
C LEU A 64 -13.51 -3.19 -13.16
N THR A 65 -13.36 -2.09 -13.88
CA THR A 65 -13.97 -1.91 -15.21
C THR A 65 -13.14 -2.52 -16.32
N GLN A 66 -11.82 -2.38 -16.27
CA GLN A 66 -10.90 -2.85 -17.31
C GLN A 66 -10.45 -4.30 -17.12
N LYS A 67 -10.62 -4.86 -15.92
CA LYS A 67 -10.19 -6.23 -15.55
C LYS A 67 -8.70 -6.50 -15.88
N ARG A 68 -7.87 -5.47 -15.71
CA ARG A 68 -6.43 -5.53 -15.98
C ARG A 68 -5.63 -5.56 -14.68
N ALA A 69 -4.40 -6.05 -14.77
CA ALA A 69 -3.50 -6.09 -13.62
C ALA A 69 -3.10 -4.67 -13.17
N PHE A 70 -2.96 -4.48 -11.87
CA PHE A 70 -2.67 -3.16 -11.27
C PHE A 70 -1.41 -2.51 -11.85
N HIS A 71 -0.34 -3.29 -12.08
CA HIS A 71 0.91 -2.77 -12.63
C HIS A 71 0.78 -2.26 -14.07
N GLU A 72 -0.10 -2.86 -14.88
CA GLU A 72 -0.38 -2.40 -16.24
C GLU A 72 -1.13 -1.06 -16.24
N ILE A 73 -2.11 -0.94 -15.34
CA ILE A 73 -2.87 0.30 -15.15
C ILE A 73 -1.93 1.43 -14.68
N CYS A 74 -1.04 1.15 -13.72
CA CYS A 74 -0.04 2.11 -13.27
C CYS A 74 0.86 2.59 -14.41
N ALA A 75 1.40 1.67 -15.21
CA ALA A 75 2.26 2.02 -16.33
C ALA A 75 1.56 2.86 -17.39
N GLU A 76 0.27 2.63 -17.61
CA GLU A 76 -0.53 3.41 -18.55
C GLU A 76 -0.86 4.80 -17.99
N ILE A 77 -1.21 4.90 -16.71
CA ILE A 77 -1.42 6.19 -16.03
C ILE A 77 -0.13 7.02 -16.04
N ASP A 78 1.02 6.43 -15.75
CA ASP A 78 2.31 7.13 -15.83
C ASP A 78 2.55 7.70 -17.24
N ARG A 79 2.16 6.98 -18.28
CA ARG A 79 2.25 7.45 -19.67
C ARG A 79 1.29 8.60 -19.94
N ILE A 80 0.04 8.54 -19.47
CA ILE A 80 -0.97 9.58 -19.63
C ILE A 80 -0.54 10.87 -18.93
N THR A 81 0.01 10.75 -17.71
CA THR A 81 0.41 11.89 -16.88
C THR A 81 1.82 12.40 -17.20
N GLY A 82 2.54 11.78 -18.13
CA GLY A 82 3.92 12.12 -18.45
C GLY A 82 4.90 11.82 -17.31
N ASN A 83 4.52 10.94 -16.38
CA ASN A 83 5.35 10.58 -15.25
C ASN A 83 6.40 9.54 -15.67
N GLU A 84 7.60 10.00 -15.97
CA GLU A 84 8.74 9.11 -16.20
C GLU A 84 9.27 8.55 -14.87
N TYR A 85 8.71 7.43 -14.44
CA TYR A 85 9.24 6.71 -13.29
C TYR A 85 10.60 6.08 -13.67
N ARG A 86 11.69 6.79 -13.39
CA ARG A 86 13.04 6.23 -13.45
C ARG A 86 13.24 5.35 -12.22
N ARG A 87 13.38 4.06 -12.46
CA ARG A 87 13.94 3.16 -11.44
C ARG A 87 15.43 3.48 -11.29
N ASP A 88 15.76 4.42 -10.42
CA ASP A 88 17.15 4.79 -10.14
C ASP A 88 17.97 3.64 -9.53
N LYS A 89 17.31 2.57 -9.13
CA LYS A 89 17.97 1.35 -8.64
C LYS A 89 17.35 0.12 -9.29
N PRO A 90 18.16 -0.74 -9.94
CA PRO A 90 17.67 -2.05 -10.35
C PRO A 90 17.10 -2.78 -9.13
N PRO A 91 16.03 -3.58 -9.29
CA PRO A 91 15.50 -4.36 -8.18
C PRO A 91 16.65 -5.20 -7.64
N VAL A 92 16.96 -5.02 -6.35
CA VAL A 92 17.90 -5.91 -5.67
C VAL A 92 17.23 -7.28 -5.67
N ILE A 93 17.63 -8.13 -6.61
CA ILE A 93 17.23 -9.54 -6.62
C ILE A 93 17.94 -10.17 -5.43
N CYS A 94 17.31 -10.10 -4.27
CA CYS A 94 17.75 -10.86 -3.12
C CYS A 94 17.48 -12.32 -3.42
N THR A 95 18.50 -13.06 -3.82
CA THR A 95 18.42 -14.52 -3.86
C THR A 95 17.99 -14.99 -2.47
N SER A 96 17.19 -16.05 -2.37
CA SER A 96 16.74 -16.61 -1.10
C SER A 96 17.90 -16.87 -0.13
N GLU A 97 19.05 -17.20 -0.67
CA GLU A 97 20.29 -17.44 0.06
C GLU A 97 20.91 -16.16 0.64
N SER A 98 20.94 -15.04 -0.12
CA SER A 98 21.42 -13.75 0.39
C SER A 98 20.50 -13.18 1.46
N LEU A 99 19.19 -13.42 1.36
CA LEU A 99 18.22 -13.01 2.36
C LEU A 99 18.39 -13.83 3.65
N ARG A 100 18.53 -15.15 3.54
CA ARG A 100 18.79 -16.05 4.69
C ARG A 100 20.06 -15.66 5.42
N SER A 101 21.16 -15.47 4.73
CA SER A 101 22.44 -15.06 5.32
C SER A 101 22.36 -13.72 6.05
N ARG A 102 21.57 -12.79 5.52
CA ARG A 102 21.33 -11.47 6.12
C ARG A 102 20.47 -11.56 7.39
N ILE A 103 19.43 -12.37 7.35
CA ILE A 103 18.58 -12.65 8.52
C ILE A 103 19.39 -13.36 9.60
N GLN A 104 20.14 -14.40 9.25
CA GLN A 104 20.98 -15.15 10.18
C GLN A 104 22.01 -14.26 10.87
N ARG A 105 22.67 -13.39 10.10
CA ARG A 105 23.64 -12.44 10.64
C ARG A 105 23.00 -11.45 11.62
N ARG A 106 21.82 -10.91 11.27
CA ARG A 106 21.06 -10.03 12.16
C ARG A 106 20.65 -10.77 13.44
N PHE A 107 20.10 -11.96 13.29
CA PHE A 107 19.65 -12.77 14.42
C PHE A 107 20.80 -13.12 15.38
N SER A 108 21.97 -13.49 14.84
CA SER A 108 23.15 -13.82 15.63
C SER A 108 23.73 -12.61 16.38
N ALA A 109 23.52 -11.39 15.90
CA ALA A 109 23.97 -10.17 16.55
C ALA A 109 23.06 -9.72 17.70
N LEU A 110 21.88 -10.33 17.87
CA LEU A 110 20.94 -10.00 18.94
C LEU A 110 21.27 -10.76 20.23
N THR A 111 20.88 -10.17 21.35
CA THR A 111 21.11 -10.75 22.67
C THR A 111 20.05 -11.79 23.06
N SER A 112 20.36 -12.67 24.02
CA SER A 112 19.37 -13.55 24.63
C SER A 112 18.24 -12.70 25.26
N LEU A 113 17.02 -13.22 25.20
CA LEU A 113 15.88 -12.59 25.84
C LEU A 113 15.97 -12.53 27.37
N GLN A 114 16.63 -13.49 28.01
CA GLN A 114 16.74 -13.55 29.44
C GLN A 114 17.51 -12.35 30.04
N GLY A 115 17.00 -11.81 31.14
CA GLY A 115 17.61 -10.66 31.82
C GLY A 115 17.41 -9.30 31.09
N THR A 116 16.54 -9.22 30.10
CA THR A 116 16.26 -7.99 29.35
C THR A 116 14.90 -7.39 29.72
N SER A 117 14.69 -6.12 29.37
CA SER A 117 13.39 -5.46 29.50
C SER A 117 12.28 -6.17 28.70
N GLY A 118 12.63 -6.84 27.59
CA GLY A 118 11.71 -7.70 26.86
C GLY A 118 11.22 -8.90 27.68
N ALA A 119 12.11 -9.53 28.46
CA ALA A 119 11.73 -10.60 29.38
C ALA A 119 10.80 -10.10 30.49
N GLU A 120 11.08 -8.93 31.05
CA GLU A 120 10.23 -8.29 32.07
C GLU A 120 8.84 -7.96 31.52
N TYR A 121 8.78 -7.42 30.31
CA TYR A 121 7.52 -7.16 29.62
C TYR A 121 6.70 -8.45 29.44
N LEU A 122 7.30 -9.54 28.99
CA LEU A 122 6.59 -10.82 28.83
C LEU A 122 6.06 -11.36 30.16
N ARG A 123 6.87 -11.26 31.24
CA ARG A 123 6.41 -11.65 32.58
C ARG A 123 5.26 -10.81 33.08
N SER A 124 5.27 -9.51 32.84
CA SER A 124 4.15 -8.63 33.20
C SER A 124 2.84 -8.98 32.46
N ARG A 125 2.95 -9.66 31.31
CA ARG A 125 1.84 -10.22 30.52
C ARG A 125 1.46 -11.65 30.91
N GLY A 126 2.05 -12.21 31.96
CA GLY A 126 1.77 -13.57 32.43
C GLY A 126 2.51 -14.67 31.68
N ILE A 127 3.50 -14.31 30.86
CA ILE A 127 4.33 -15.28 30.12
C ILE A 127 5.61 -15.54 30.95
N PHE A 128 5.60 -16.56 31.76
CA PHE A 128 6.70 -16.88 32.64
C PHE A 128 7.73 -17.87 32.02
N SER A 129 7.25 -18.70 31.09
CA SER A 129 8.12 -19.60 30.33
C SER A 129 8.68 -18.88 29.13
N LEU A 130 9.90 -18.35 29.25
CA LEU A 130 10.56 -17.62 28.18
C LEU A 130 11.22 -18.60 27.20
N PRO A 131 11.08 -18.39 25.88
CA PRO A 131 11.76 -19.21 24.89
C PRO A 131 13.27 -19.01 24.97
N VAL A 132 14.01 -20.11 25.03
CA VAL A 132 15.49 -20.10 25.05
C VAL A 132 16.05 -19.93 23.64
N GLU A 133 15.35 -20.48 22.64
CA GLU A 133 15.74 -20.44 21.23
C GLU A 133 14.64 -19.79 20.38
N GLY A 134 15.04 -19.30 19.23
CA GLY A 134 14.09 -18.73 18.27
C GLY A 134 13.63 -17.29 18.55
N VAL A 135 13.86 -16.75 19.75
CA VAL A 135 13.56 -15.36 20.11
C VAL A 135 14.80 -14.66 20.65
N ARG A 136 15.06 -13.47 20.19
CA ARG A 136 16.18 -12.64 20.60
C ARG A 136 15.70 -11.24 20.92
N PHE A 137 16.45 -10.54 21.75
CA PHE A 137 16.17 -9.17 22.16
C PHE A 137 17.04 -8.17 21.39
N ASN A 138 16.42 -7.12 20.85
CA ASN A 138 17.12 -6.00 20.22
C ASN A 138 17.03 -4.77 21.10
N SER A 139 18.15 -4.34 21.69
CA SER A 139 18.19 -3.16 22.54
C SER A 139 18.08 -1.83 21.79
N GLN A 140 18.27 -1.86 20.46
CA GLN A 140 18.32 -0.65 19.64
C GLN A 140 17.65 -0.86 18.28
N GLN A 141 16.33 -0.85 18.26
CA GLN A 141 15.58 -0.90 17.00
C GLN A 141 15.21 0.52 16.53
N ASN A 142 15.67 0.89 15.36
CA ASN A 142 15.24 2.14 14.74
C ASN A 142 13.93 1.91 13.94
N TYR A 143 12.91 2.67 14.29
CA TYR A 143 11.66 2.70 13.55
C TYR A 143 11.24 4.16 13.34
N ASN A 144 11.13 4.59 12.08
CA ASN A 144 10.78 5.97 11.70
C ASN A 144 11.64 7.04 12.40
N GLY A 145 12.95 6.82 12.50
CA GLY A 145 13.90 7.75 13.15
C GLY A 145 13.88 7.74 14.67
N ARG A 146 13.07 6.90 15.30
CA ARG A 146 13.05 6.70 16.77
C ARG A 146 13.66 5.37 17.14
N MET A 147 14.41 5.34 18.24
CA MET A 147 15.01 4.12 18.79
C MET A 147 14.04 3.46 19.74
N PHE A 148 13.83 2.16 19.59
CA PHE A 148 13.00 1.33 20.44
C PHE A 148 13.78 0.08 20.88
N GLN A 149 13.40 -0.46 22.02
CA GLN A 149 13.80 -1.78 22.47
C GLN A 149 12.74 -2.81 22.04
N SER A 150 13.13 -3.91 21.43
CA SER A 150 12.22 -4.94 20.90
C SER A 150 12.76 -6.37 21.15
#